data_8952708ca02cc0bd5a3e090ec3a88e12
#
_entry.id   8952708ca02cc0bd5a3e090ec3a88e12
#
_cell.length_a   1.000
_cell.length_b   1.000
_cell.length_c   1.000
_cell.angle_alpha   90.00
_cell.angle_beta   90.00
_cell.angle_gamma   90.00
#
_symmetry.space_group_name_H-M   'P 1'
#
loop_
_entity.id
_entity.type
_entity.pdbx_description
1 polymer ?
#
loop_
_entity_poly.entity_id
_entity_poly.type
_entity_poly.pdbx_seq_one_letter_code
_entity_poly.pdbx_strand_id
1 'polypeptide(L)'
;CNSSPKSLERVQEITGKTLKFYETDIRDEEALEKIFTENSIDAVIHFAAFKAVGESVAQPMKYFRNNLHSFENLVELMVTRGKGANIVFSSSATVYGQPALDELPIVEEQPFQEASSPYARTKQVAEGILEDCVKAYPNLNATVLRYFNPIGAHPSAHIGELPDGVPNNLVPFIT
;
A
#
# COMPACT_ATOMS: atom_id res chain seq x y z
N CYS A 1 -16.49 -2.31 0.11
CA CYS A 1 -15.26 -1.61 0.36
C CYS A 1 -15.37 -0.18 -0.18
N ASN A 2 -14.38 0.66 -0.01
CA ASN A 2 -14.42 2.11 -0.31
C ASN A 2 -13.87 2.48 -1.70
N SER A 3 -14.06 1.65 -2.70
CA SER A 3 -13.59 1.89 -4.06
C SER A 3 -14.68 1.58 -5.09
N SER A 4 -14.52 2.12 -6.30
CA SER A 4 -15.47 1.92 -7.39
C SER A 4 -14.73 1.62 -8.70
N PRO A 5 -15.19 0.64 -9.51
CA PRO A 5 -14.66 0.39 -10.85
C PRO A 5 -14.70 1.61 -11.77
N LYS A 6 -15.56 2.59 -11.49
CA LYS A 6 -15.64 3.84 -12.25
C LYS A 6 -14.31 4.62 -12.28
N SER A 7 -13.46 4.47 -11.26
CA SER A 7 -12.13 5.07 -11.28
C SER A 7 -11.24 4.48 -12.37
N LEU A 8 -11.40 3.18 -12.67
CA LEU A 8 -10.66 2.50 -13.74
C LEU A 8 -11.12 2.96 -15.13
N GLU A 9 -12.44 3.13 -15.31
CA GLU A 9 -13.00 3.69 -16.55
C GLU A 9 -12.42 5.07 -16.82
N ARG A 10 -12.39 5.94 -15.80
CA ARG A 10 -11.82 7.29 -15.90
C ARG A 10 -10.32 7.28 -16.20
N VAL A 11 -9.57 6.35 -15.64
CA VAL A 11 -8.15 6.18 -15.99
C VAL A 11 -7.99 5.80 -17.45
N GLN A 12 -8.81 4.90 -17.98
CA GLN A 12 -8.80 4.51 -19.39
C GLN A 12 -9.17 5.71 -20.31
N GLU A 13 -10.19 6.48 -19.94
CA GLU A 13 -10.58 7.69 -20.67
C GLU A 13 -9.45 8.73 -20.72
N ILE A 14 -8.79 8.99 -19.58
CA ILE A 14 -7.70 9.98 -19.49
C ILE A 14 -6.45 9.54 -20.24
N THR A 15 -6.11 8.26 -20.17
CA THR A 15 -4.85 7.74 -20.72
C THR A 15 -4.96 7.23 -22.15
N GLY A 16 -6.18 6.93 -22.60
CA GLY A 16 -6.43 6.23 -23.87
C GLY A 16 -5.94 4.78 -23.87
N LYS A 17 -5.62 4.20 -22.70
CA LYS A 17 -5.10 2.84 -22.57
C LYS A 17 -6.15 1.91 -21.98
N THR A 18 -6.16 0.66 -22.45
CA THR A 18 -6.99 -0.40 -21.87
C THR A 18 -6.30 -0.99 -20.65
N LEU A 19 -7.06 -1.13 -19.56
CA LEU A 19 -6.62 -1.79 -18.33
C LEU A 19 -7.17 -3.21 -18.28
N LYS A 20 -6.35 -4.17 -17.87
CA LYS A 20 -6.81 -5.51 -17.49
C LYS A 20 -7.17 -5.46 -16.00
N PHE A 21 -8.41 -5.72 -15.67
CA PHE A 21 -8.91 -5.65 -14.30
C PHE A 21 -9.29 -7.03 -13.80
N TYR A 22 -8.89 -7.34 -12.58
CA TYR A 22 -9.29 -8.53 -11.84
C TYR A 22 -9.96 -8.09 -10.55
N GLU A 23 -11.24 -8.37 -10.41
CA GLU A 23 -11.97 -8.15 -9.17
C GLU A 23 -11.69 -9.31 -8.22
N THR A 24 -10.63 -9.18 -7.42
CA THR A 24 -10.21 -10.22 -6.49
C THR A 24 -9.65 -9.64 -5.19
N ASP A 25 -9.68 -10.43 -4.14
CA ASP A 25 -9.01 -10.14 -2.87
C ASP A 25 -7.59 -10.72 -2.93
N ILE A 26 -6.58 -9.91 -2.67
CA ILE A 26 -5.18 -10.36 -2.69
C ILE A 26 -4.82 -11.32 -1.53
N ARG A 27 -5.75 -11.58 -0.61
CA ARG A 27 -5.65 -12.67 0.37
C ARG A 27 -6.06 -14.04 -0.19
N ASP A 28 -6.73 -14.03 -1.34
CA ASP A 28 -7.06 -15.24 -2.08
C ASP A 28 -5.84 -15.67 -2.90
N GLU A 29 -5.07 -16.61 -2.35
CA GLU A 29 -3.82 -17.08 -2.93
C GLU A 29 -4.03 -17.70 -4.31
N GLU A 30 -5.08 -18.49 -4.50
CA GLU A 30 -5.37 -19.16 -5.78
C GLU A 30 -5.70 -18.12 -6.87
N ALA A 31 -6.54 -17.13 -6.53
CA ALA A 31 -6.89 -16.06 -7.45
C ALA A 31 -5.69 -15.18 -7.80
N LEU A 32 -4.82 -14.89 -6.83
CA LEU A 32 -3.61 -14.12 -7.04
C LEU A 32 -2.59 -14.91 -7.88
N GLU A 33 -2.37 -16.20 -7.60
CA GLU A 33 -1.49 -17.08 -8.38
C GLU A 33 -1.95 -17.17 -9.84
N LYS A 34 -3.25 -17.24 -10.08
CA LYS A 34 -3.80 -17.22 -11.44
C LYS A 34 -3.42 -15.95 -12.19
N ILE A 35 -3.47 -14.77 -11.53
CA ILE A 35 -3.07 -13.50 -12.13
C ILE A 35 -1.59 -13.55 -12.55
N PHE A 36 -0.69 -14.06 -11.71
CA PHE A 36 0.72 -14.20 -12.03
C PHE A 36 0.99 -15.25 -13.12
N THR A 37 0.16 -16.26 -13.22
CA THR A 37 0.26 -17.29 -14.27
C THR A 37 -0.21 -16.77 -15.63
N GLU A 38 -1.27 -16.00 -15.66
CA GLU A 38 -1.86 -15.44 -16.89
C GLU A 38 -1.12 -14.22 -17.45
N ASN A 39 -0.25 -13.60 -16.64
CA ASN A 39 0.41 -12.36 -17.01
C ASN A 39 1.92 -12.40 -16.68
N SER A 40 2.74 -11.81 -17.54
CA SER A 40 4.14 -11.52 -17.20
C SER A 40 4.18 -10.25 -16.38
N ILE A 41 4.41 -10.38 -15.06
CA ILE A 41 4.46 -9.25 -14.14
C ILE A 41 5.91 -8.94 -13.83
N ASP A 42 6.36 -7.74 -14.22
CA ASP A 42 7.72 -7.24 -14.03
C ASP A 42 7.82 -6.35 -12.78
N ALA A 43 6.72 -5.72 -12.38
CA ALA A 43 6.67 -4.83 -11.21
C ALA A 43 5.28 -4.79 -10.59
N VAL A 44 5.24 -4.52 -9.29
CA VAL A 44 4.00 -4.33 -8.53
C VAL A 44 4.06 -3.02 -7.78
N ILE A 45 2.98 -2.23 -7.85
CA ILE A 45 2.76 -1.08 -6.97
C ILE A 45 1.67 -1.50 -5.98
N HIS A 46 2.05 -1.69 -4.71
CA HIS A 46 1.16 -2.21 -3.68
C HIS A 46 0.56 -1.09 -2.83
N PHE A 47 -0.70 -0.74 -3.11
CA PHE A 47 -1.48 0.23 -2.33
C PHE A 47 -2.52 -0.42 -1.41
N ALA A 48 -2.88 -1.68 -1.66
CA ALA A 48 -4.01 -2.33 -0.99
C ALA A 48 -3.73 -2.56 0.50
N ALA A 49 -4.43 -1.82 1.36
CA ALA A 49 -4.38 -1.98 2.82
C ALA A 49 -5.56 -1.27 3.48
N PHE A 50 -5.93 -1.69 4.68
CA PHE A 50 -6.72 -0.85 5.58
C PHE A 50 -5.79 0.21 6.20
N LYS A 51 -6.26 1.48 6.25
CA LYS A 51 -5.41 2.62 6.65
C LYS A 51 -5.96 3.46 7.81
N ALA A 52 -7.15 3.17 8.32
CA ALA A 52 -7.78 3.96 9.37
C ALA A 52 -7.14 3.67 10.73
N VAL A 53 -6.38 4.63 11.27
CA VAL A 53 -5.62 4.49 12.52
C VAL A 53 -6.55 4.15 13.68
N GLY A 54 -7.64 4.91 13.88
CA GLY A 54 -8.59 4.67 14.97
C GLY A 54 -9.26 3.30 14.90
N GLU A 55 -9.68 2.85 13.70
CA GLU A 55 -10.24 1.51 13.51
C GLU A 55 -9.22 0.43 13.84
N SER A 56 -7.94 0.64 13.51
CA SER A 56 -6.90 -0.33 13.81
C SER A 56 -6.74 -0.58 15.31
N VAL A 57 -6.93 0.45 16.14
CA VAL A 57 -6.89 0.33 17.60
C VAL A 57 -8.10 -0.48 18.09
N ALA A 58 -9.29 -0.25 17.55
CA ALA A 58 -10.49 -0.96 17.92
C ALA A 58 -10.52 -2.42 17.40
N GLN A 59 -9.89 -2.69 16.24
CA GLN A 59 -9.93 -3.99 15.57
C GLN A 59 -8.53 -4.43 15.07
N PRO A 60 -7.53 -4.61 15.96
CA PRO A 60 -6.15 -4.86 15.55
C PRO A 60 -5.99 -6.10 14.68
N MET A 61 -6.67 -7.20 15.00
CA MET A 61 -6.56 -8.45 14.24
C MET A 61 -7.08 -8.34 12.81
N LYS A 62 -8.07 -7.46 12.55
CA LYS A 62 -8.54 -7.14 11.22
C LYS A 62 -7.40 -6.56 10.38
N TYR A 63 -6.62 -5.65 10.95
CA TYR A 63 -5.50 -4.98 10.29
C TYR A 63 -4.33 -5.93 10.05
N PHE A 64 -3.93 -6.70 11.05
CA PHE A 64 -2.86 -7.69 10.87
C PHE A 64 -3.21 -8.71 9.79
N ARG A 65 -4.38 -9.31 9.85
CA ARG A 65 -4.81 -10.30 8.84
C ARG A 65 -4.92 -9.71 7.44
N ASN A 66 -5.46 -8.50 7.31
CA ASN A 66 -5.63 -7.91 5.99
C ASN A 66 -4.30 -7.39 5.43
N ASN A 67 -3.55 -6.60 6.20
CA ASN A 67 -2.41 -5.88 5.67
C ASN A 67 -1.15 -6.73 5.56
N LEU A 68 -0.96 -7.72 6.45
CA LEU A 68 0.22 -8.59 6.40
C LEU A 68 -0.01 -9.81 5.54
N HIS A 69 -1.07 -10.58 5.77
CA HIS A 69 -1.31 -11.80 5.01
C HIS A 69 -1.41 -11.55 3.49
N SER A 70 -2.16 -10.51 3.09
CA SER A 70 -2.22 -10.13 1.67
C SER A 70 -0.85 -9.72 1.09
N PHE A 71 -0.03 -9.09 1.91
CA PHE A 71 1.29 -8.65 1.52
C PHE A 71 2.28 -9.82 1.42
N GLU A 72 2.25 -10.75 2.37
CA GLU A 72 3.06 -11.97 2.37
C GLU A 72 2.79 -12.80 1.11
N ASN A 73 1.51 -13.08 0.80
CA ASN A 73 1.11 -13.79 -0.42
C ASN A 73 1.66 -13.12 -1.69
N LEU A 74 1.56 -11.81 -1.76
CA LEU A 74 2.05 -11.05 -2.91
C LEU A 74 3.57 -11.16 -3.06
N VAL A 75 4.32 -10.95 -1.98
CA VAL A 75 5.79 -11.01 -2.01
C VAL A 75 6.25 -12.42 -2.35
N GLU A 76 5.64 -13.47 -1.79
CA GLU A 76 5.94 -14.86 -2.11
C GLU A 76 5.77 -15.17 -3.60
N LEU A 77 4.67 -14.74 -4.21
CA LEU A 77 4.45 -14.92 -5.64
C LEU A 77 5.45 -14.12 -6.48
N MET A 78 5.82 -12.92 -6.06
CA MET A 78 6.83 -12.12 -6.75
C MET A 78 8.19 -12.82 -6.77
N VAL A 79 8.63 -13.40 -5.65
CA VAL A 79 9.94 -14.08 -5.58
C VAL A 79 9.95 -15.44 -6.24
N THR A 80 8.81 -16.15 -6.27
CA THR A 80 8.71 -17.51 -6.84
C THR A 80 8.33 -17.52 -8.32
N ARG A 81 7.56 -16.56 -8.79
CA ARG A 81 7.02 -16.49 -10.17
C ARG A 81 7.49 -15.29 -10.97
N GLY A 82 7.98 -14.25 -10.29
CA GLY A 82 8.43 -13.00 -10.94
C GLY A 82 9.75 -13.16 -11.68
N LYS A 83 9.84 -12.51 -12.85
CA LYS A 83 11.09 -12.44 -13.66
C LYS A 83 11.88 -11.18 -13.30
N GLY A 84 12.48 -11.12 -12.11
CA GLY A 84 13.13 -9.91 -11.64
C GLY A 84 12.08 -8.94 -11.03
N ALA A 85 11.64 -9.29 -9.85
CA ALA A 85 10.50 -8.63 -9.22
C ALA A 85 10.87 -7.25 -8.67
N ASN A 86 10.19 -6.21 -9.13
CA ASN A 86 10.27 -4.88 -8.55
C ASN A 86 8.99 -4.59 -7.79
N ILE A 87 9.09 -4.19 -6.52
CA ILE A 87 7.95 -3.77 -5.73
C ILE A 87 8.10 -2.32 -5.28
N VAL A 88 7.04 -1.53 -5.50
CA VAL A 88 6.86 -0.22 -4.87
C VAL A 88 5.81 -0.41 -3.77
N PHE A 89 6.26 -0.31 -2.52
CA PHE A 89 5.41 -0.51 -1.35
C PHE A 89 4.93 0.82 -0.79
N SER A 90 3.61 0.98 -0.69
CA SER A 90 2.97 2.11 -0.03
C SER A 90 3.04 1.94 1.50
N SER A 91 4.10 2.46 2.10
CA SER A 91 4.26 2.56 3.54
C SER A 91 3.61 3.85 4.08
N SER A 92 4.01 4.30 5.23
CA SER A 92 3.43 5.47 5.90
C SER A 92 4.46 6.13 6.80
N ALA A 93 4.40 7.45 6.95
CA ALA A 93 5.17 8.20 7.93
C ALA A 93 4.91 7.75 9.39
N THR A 94 3.81 7.04 9.64
CA THR A 94 3.51 6.48 10.97
C THR A 94 4.54 5.45 11.46
N VAL A 95 5.41 4.95 10.58
CA VAL A 95 6.52 4.05 10.96
C VAL A 95 7.56 4.74 11.83
N TYR A 96 7.66 6.07 11.74
CA TYR A 96 8.57 6.87 12.57
C TYR A 96 8.09 7.08 14.00
N GLY A 97 6.85 6.67 14.34
CA GLY A 97 6.28 6.84 15.66
C GLY A 97 5.99 8.31 16.01
N GLN A 98 6.49 8.75 17.16
CA GLN A 98 6.33 10.13 17.66
C GLN A 98 7.70 10.75 17.90
N PRO A 99 8.38 11.25 16.86
CA PRO A 99 9.71 11.86 17.01
C PRO A 99 9.65 13.12 17.88
N ALA A 100 10.73 13.37 18.62
CA ALA A 100 10.88 14.58 19.41
C ALA A 100 11.05 15.83 18.52
N LEU A 101 10.84 17.02 19.09
CA LEU A 101 10.89 18.27 18.31
C LEU A 101 12.27 18.55 17.70
N ASP A 102 13.32 18.12 18.35
CA ASP A 102 14.70 18.26 17.90
C ASP A 102 15.11 17.21 16.84
N GLU A 103 14.27 16.21 16.62
CA GLU A 103 14.42 15.22 15.55
C GLU A 103 13.72 15.65 14.24
N LEU A 104 13.15 16.84 14.19
CA LEU A 104 12.47 17.37 12.99
C LEU A 104 13.42 18.26 12.17
N PRO A 105 13.30 18.28 10.84
CA PRO A 105 12.37 17.49 10.03
C PRO A 105 12.76 16.01 9.95
N ILE A 106 11.76 15.12 9.83
CA ILE A 106 11.97 13.69 9.63
C ILE A 106 12.69 13.45 8.29
N VAL A 107 13.68 12.57 8.30
CA VAL A 107 14.41 12.09 7.12
C VAL A 107 14.24 10.57 6.96
N GLU A 108 14.54 10.04 5.79
CA GLU A 108 14.30 8.63 5.46
C GLU A 108 15.12 7.66 6.32
N GLU A 109 16.33 8.07 6.73
CA GLU A 109 17.24 7.28 7.55
C GLU A 109 16.86 7.23 9.04
N GLN A 110 15.88 8.06 9.46
CA GLN A 110 15.46 8.07 10.85
C GLN A 110 14.92 6.70 11.28
N PRO A 111 15.39 6.15 12.41
CA PRO A 111 14.98 4.83 12.86
C PRO A 111 13.50 4.79 13.23
N PHE A 112 12.91 3.61 13.10
CA PHE A 112 11.56 3.38 13.60
C PHE A 112 11.54 3.55 15.12
N GLN A 113 10.53 4.27 15.57
CA GLN A 113 10.17 4.32 16.98
C GLN A 113 9.00 3.39 17.27
N GLU A 114 8.53 3.36 18.52
CA GLU A 114 7.38 2.55 18.89
C GLU A 114 6.15 2.93 18.06
N ALA A 115 5.53 1.94 17.44
CA ALA A 115 4.35 2.15 16.63
C ALA A 115 3.18 2.66 17.46
N SER A 116 2.64 3.82 17.11
CA SER A 116 1.53 4.47 17.80
C SER A 116 0.17 3.76 17.60
N SER A 117 0.10 2.78 16.70
CA SER A 117 -1.12 2.05 16.39
C SER A 117 -0.84 0.69 15.74
N PRO A 118 -1.81 -0.24 15.76
CA PRO A 118 -1.70 -1.49 15.00
C PRO A 118 -1.51 -1.25 13.49
N TYR A 119 -2.13 -0.24 12.91
CA TYR A 119 -1.86 0.14 11.52
C TYR A 119 -0.37 0.49 11.30
N ALA A 120 0.19 1.36 12.12
CA ALA A 120 1.61 1.71 12.04
C ALA A 120 2.50 0.46 12.20
N ARG A 121 2.16 -0.41 13.13
CA ARG A 121 2.86 -1.68 13.34
C ARG A 121 2.82 -2.57 12.10
N THR A 122 1.68 -2.66 11.39
CA THR A 122 1.62 -3.45 10.14
C THR A 122 2.54 -2.89 9.07
N LYS A 123 2.73 -1.57 9.00
CA LYS A 123 3.65 -0.95 8.05
C LYS A 123 5.12 -1.22 8.42
N GLN A 124 5.49 -1.10 9.70
CA GLN A 124 6.83 -1.45 10.19
C GLN A 124 7.18 -2.92 9.91
N VAL A 125 6.26 -3.84 10.18
CA VAL A 125 6.46 -5.28 9.94
C VAL A 125 6.61 -5.55 8.45
N ALA A 126 5.78 -4.96 7.60
CA ALA A 126 5.86 -5.14 6.14
C ALA A 126 7.18 -4.61 5.55
N GLU A 127 7.71 -3.47 6.05
CA GLU A 127 9.03 -2.98 5.65
C GLU A 127 10.13 -3.95 6.07
N GLY A 128 10.06 -4.49 7.30
CA GLY A 128 11.01 -5.52 7.77
C GLY A 128 10.98 -6.80 6.92
N ILE A 129 9.79 -7.28 6.56
CA ILE A 129 9.63 -8.42 5.63
C ILE A 129 10.32 -8.12 4.30
N LEU A 130 10.09 -6.93 3.72
CA LEU A 130 10.75 -6.55 2.45
C LEU A 130 12.26 -6.49 2.57
N GLU A 131 12.77 -5.92 3.65
CA GLU A 131 14.22 -5.84 3.88
C GLU A 131 14.85 -7.24 3.93
N ASP A 132 14.23 -8.18 4.63
CA ASP A 132 14.70 -9.55 4.73
C ASP A 132 14.57 -10.28 3.39
N CYS A 133 13.47 -10.10 2.67
CA CYS A 133 13.29 -10.68 1.34
C CYS A 133 14.29 -10.16 0.30
N VAL A 134 14.58 -8.85 0.30
CA VAL A 134 15.59 -8.27 -0.61
C VAL A 134 16.99 -8.83 -0.32
N LYS A 135 17.32 -9.08 0.95
CA LYS A 135 18.58 -9.73 1.31
C LYS A 135 18.66 -11.21 0.84
N ALA A 136 17.51 -11.91 0.95
CA ALA A 136 17.44 -13.34 0.62
C ALA A 136 17.30 -13.60 -0.89
N TYR A 137 16.66 -12.72 -1.62
CA TYR A 137 16.32 -12.88 -3.04
C TYR A 137 16.98 -11.80 -3.91
N PRO A 138 18.16 -12.06 -4.52
CA PRO A 138 18.93 -11.06 -5.26
C PRO A 138 18.19 -10.43 -6.46
N ASN A 139 17.12 -11.06 -6.93
CA ASN A 139 16.31 -10.58 -8.05
C ASN A 139 15.12 -9.69 -7.59
N LEU A 140 14.89 -9.56 -6.27
CA LEU A 140 13.86 -8.69 -5.73
C LEU A 140 14.44 -7.30 -5.46
N ASN A 141 13.80 -6.29 -6.04
CA ASN A 141 14.09 -4.89 -5.74
C ASN A 141 12.86 -4.26 -5.08
N ALA A 142 13.06 -3.53 -4.00
CA ALA A 142 11.98 -2.86 -3.29
C ALA A 142 12.23 -1.35 -3.17
N THR A 143 11.19 -0.57 -3.44
CA THR A 143 11.12 0.86 -3.15
C THR A 143 10.00 1.08 -2.14
N VAL A 144 10.31 1.70 -1.02
CA VAL A 144 9.34 1.98 0.05
C VAL A 144 9.02 3.47 0.05
N LEU A 145 7.73 3.80 -0.07
CA LEU A 145 7.25 5.18 -0.05
C LEU A 145 6.52 5.44 1.27
N ARG A 146 7.12 6.23 2.15
CA ARG A 146 6.59 6.61 3.46
C ARG A 146 5.79 7.90 3.36
N TYR A 147 4.52 7.78 2.98
CA TYR A 147 3.63 8.94 2.81
C TYR A 147 3.28 9.58 4.15
N PHE A 148 3.28 10.91 4.16
CA PHE A 148 2.63 11.72 5.20
C PHE A 148 1.14 11.87 4.88
N ASN A 149 0.71 13.04 4.41
CA ASN A 149 -0.67 13.30 4.01
C ASN A 149 -0.68 13.81 2.56
N PRO A 150 -0.65 12.90 1.56
CA PRO A 150 -0.69 13.32 0.17
C PRO A 150 -2.02 13.99 -0.13
N ILE A 151 -1.96 15.11 -0.84
CA ILE A 151 -3.11 15.86 -1.32
C ILE A 151 -3.02 16.06 -2.81
N GLY A 152 -4.15 16.12 -3.48
CA GLY A 152 -4.21 16.43 -4.90
C GLY A 152 -5.27 15.62 -5.63
N ALA A 153 -5.55 16.10 -6.84
CA ALA A 153 -6.43 15.44 -7.79
C ALA A 153 -5.85 15.57 -9.19
N HIS A 154 -6.30 14.72 -10.11
CA HIS A 154 -5.90 14.85 -11.51
C HIS A 154 -6.46 16.16 -12.12
N PRO A 155 -5.70 16.87 -12.98
CA PRO A 155 -6.15 18.15 -13.57
C PRO A 155 -7.49 18.09 -14.31
N SER A 156 -7.88 16.89 -14.80
CA SER A 156 -9.21 16.69 -15.43
C SER A 156 -10.38 16.81 -14.45
N ALA A 157 -10.15 16.83 -13.14
CA ALA A 157 -11.13 16.73 -12.07
C ALA A 157 -11.97 15.41 -12.06
N HIS A 158 -11.60 14.42 -12.90
CA HIS A 158 -12.29 13.14 -12.97
C HIS A 158 -11.80 12.12 -11.94
N ILE A 159 -10.57 12.29 -11.44
CA ILE A 159 -9.95 11.42 -10.43
C ILE A 159 -9.42 12.27 -9.28
N GLY A 160 -9.80 11.91 -8.08
CA GLY A 160 -9.39 12.53 -6.83
C GLY A 160 -9.79 11.67 -5.66
N GLU A 161 -9.65 12.16 -4.44
CA GLU A 161 -10.12 11.49 -3.24
C GLU A 161 -11.65 11.58 -3.16
N LEU A 162 -12.32 10.44 -3.04
CA LEU A 162 -13.76 10.33 -2.87
C LEU A 162 -14.03 9.45 -1.64
N PRO A 163 -14.01 10.00 -0.43
CA PRO A 163 -14.24 9.23 0.79
C PRO A 163 -15.70 8.78 0.88
N ASP A 164 -15.90 7.60 1.45
CA ASP A 164 -17.22 7.10 1.82
C ASP A 164 -17.54 7.57 3.26
N GLY A 165 -18.53 8.43 3.40
CA GLY A 165 -18.89 9.07 4.66
C GLY A 165 -18.02 10.29 5.01
N VAL A 166 -17.83 10.54 6.32
CA VAL A 166 -17.06 11.69 6.81
C VAL A 166 -15.58 11.48 6.52
N PRO A 167 -14.92 12.40 5.79
CA PRO A 167 -13.49 12.27 5.48
C PRO A 167 -12.61 12.25 6.73
N ASN A 168 -11.62 11.37 6.75
CA ASN A 168 -10.63 11.29 7.82
C ASN A 168 -9.35 12.12 7.52
N ASN A 169 -9.13 12.49 6.26
CA ASN A 169 -8.02 13.35 5.87
C ASN A 169 -8.42 14.82 5.93
N LEU A 170 -7.46 15.69 6.27
CA LEU A 170 -7.71 17.10 6.54
C LEU A 170 -8.33 17.82 5.33
N VAL A 171 -7.74 17.69 4.14
CA VAL A 171 -8.19 18.47 2.97
C VAL A 171 -9.62 18.10 2.56
N PRO A 172 -9.99 16.84 2.32
CA PRO A 172 -11.38 16.52 2.00
C PRO A 172 -12.36 16.73 3.16
N PHE A 173 -11.88 16.94 4.39
CA PHE A 173 -12.73 17.31 5.53
C PHE A 173 -13.11 18.78 5.52
N ILE A 174 -12.24 19.67 5.02
CA ILE A 174 -12.42 21.12 5.02
C ILE A 174 -12.91 21.69 3.68
N THR A 175 -12.95 20.87 2.61
CA THR A 175 -13.44 21.26 1.28
C THR A 175 -14.83 20.71 1.02
#